data_18979f600e6f524babbab6a226eac697
#
_entry.id   18979f600e6f524babbab6a226eac697
#
_cell.length_a   1.000
_cell.length_b   1.000
_cell.length_c   1.000
_cell.angle_alpha   90.00
_cell.angle_beta   90.00
_cell.angle_gamma   90.00
#
_symmetry.space_group_name_H-M   'P 1'
#
loop_
_entity.id
_entity.type
_entity.pdbx_description
1 polymer ?
#
loop_
_entity_poly.entity_id
_entity_poly.type
_entity_poly.pdbx_seq_one_letter_code
_entity_poly.pdbx_strand_id
1 'polypeptide(L)'
;MKKFTLKKSSSELHIVHPQQFVIDYKNELNPSQYDAVTSVSGPHLIIAGAGTGKTRTIVYRVARLVELGVKPEHILLLTFTRRASQEMLRRASILLDHRCEKVSGGTFHSFANSVLRKYCTLLGYERGFSILDQSDSEDVMNLIRTRLKLDTKERRFPRKETLHDLYSRSINTVTAVTAILAADYPHYLELEGDMTKVFALYIEYKRAHNLMDYDDLLLNLIRLFREQEAIRAELATYYKYIMVDEYQDTNKLQSEIVAHLGTIHHNVMVVGDDSQSIYSFRGATIRNILDFPDQYEGCKVVKLEENYRSTQAILNVANEILKHAIE
;
A
#
# COMPACT_ATOMS: atom_id res chain seq x y z
N MET A 1 -32.05 6.56 62.27
CA MET A 1 -31.83 5.49 61.28
C MET A 1 -32.30 5.96 59.93
N LYS A 2 -31.38 6.22 58.99
CA LYS A 2 -31.74 6.58 57.60
C LYS A 2 -31.93 5.28 56.80
N LYS A 3 -33.15 5.05 56.27
CA LYS A 3 -33.45 3.93 55.38
C LYS A 3 -32.95 4.27 53.98
N PHE A 4 -32.01 3.48 53.46
CA PHE A 4 -31.60 3.52 52.07
C PHE A 4 -32.46 2.54 51.27
N THR A 5 -33.21 3.04 50.28
CA THR A 5 -33.94 2.21 49.31
C THR A 5 -33.06 1.99 48.08
N LEU A 6 -32.63 0.76 47.85
CA LEU A 6 -31.94 0.37 46.62
C LEU A 6 -32.98 0.39 45.46
N LYS A 7 -32.80 1.29 44.49
CA LYS A 7 -33.50 1.22 43.23
C LYS A 7 -32.95 0.02 42.45
N LYS A 8 -33.80 -0.97 42.13
CA LYS A 8 -33.49 -1.99 41.15
C LYS A 8 -33.22 -1.28 39.80
N SER A 9 -31.99 -1.30 39.37
CA SER A 9 -31.62 -1.02 37.99
C SER A 9 -32.24 -2.13 37.14
N SER A 10 -33.25 -1.82 36.32
CA SER A 10 -33.67 -2.68 35.22
C SER A 10 -32.53 -2.67 34.19
N SER A 11 -31.62 -3.65 34.28
CA SER A 11 -30.79 -3.98 33.16
C SER A 11 -31.74 -4.54 32.08
N GLU A 12 -32.13 -3.69 31.14
CA GLU A 12 -32.66 -4.16 29.87
C GLU A 12 -31.61 -5.07 29.25
N LEU A 13 -31.86 -6.36 29.28
CA LEU A 13 -31.19 -7.33 28.47
C LEU A 13 -31.42 -6.86 27.01
N HIS A 14 -30.43 -6.21 26.44
CA HIS A 14 -30.39 -6.06 24.99
C HIS A 14 -30.33 -7.47 24.42
N ILE A 15 -31.50 -8.00 24.03
CA ILE A 15 -31.58 -9.18 23.17
C ILE A 15 -30.90 -8.77 21.87
N VAL A 16 -29.63 -9.17 21.72
CA VAL A 16 -28.92 -9.03 20.45
C VAL A 16 -29.64 -10.00 19.51
N HIS A 17 -30.58 -9.48 18.72
CA HIS A 17 -31.12 -10.24 17.61
C HIS A 17 -29.94 -10.71 16.76
N PRO A 18 -29.87 -11.98 16.38
CA PRO A 18 -28.81 -12.42 15.47
C PRO A 18 -28.90 -11.54 14.23
N GLN A 19 -27.80 -10.83 13.95
CA GLN A 19 -27.71 -9.92 12.80
C GLN A 19 -28.00 -10.74 11.55
N GLN A 20 -29.13 -10.48 10.92
CA GLN A 20 -29.53 -11.18 9.70
C GLN A 20 -28.78 -10.48 8.55
N PHE A 21 -27.72 -11.15 8.07
CA PHE A 21 -26.93 -10.63 6.95
C PHE A 21 -27.74 -10.79 5.66
N VAL A 22 -27.65 -9.82 4.77
CA VAL A 22 -28.25 -9.86 3.43
C VAL A 22 -27.53 -10.88 2.56
N ILE A 23 -26.20 -10.98 2.73
CA ILE A 23 -25.35 -11.87 1.95
C ILE A 23 -25.21 -13.22 2.66
N ASP A 24 -25.45 -14.31 1.93
CA ASP A 24 -25.25 -15.67 2.41
C ASP A 24 -23.77 -16.10 2.24
N TYR A 25 -22.91 -15.54 3.08
CA TYR A 25 -21.47 -15.77 3.03
C TYR A 25 -21.09 -17.26 3.07
N LYS A 26 -21.87 -18.08 3.76
CA LYS A 26 -21.56 -19.51 3.96
C LYS A 26 -21.76 -20.31 2.68
N ASN A 27 -22.78 -19.99 1.90
CA ASN A 27 -23.07 -20.69 0.66
C ASN A 27 -22.39 -20.07 -0.57
N GLU A 28 -22.01 -18.79 -0.48
CA GLU A 28 -21.36 -18.09 -1.58
C GLU A 28 -19.83 -18.18 -1.58
N LEU A 29 -19.21 -18.50 -0.46
CA LEU A 29 -17.76 -18.57 -0.31
C LEU A 29 -17.31 -20.00 0.01
N ASN A 30 -16.14 -20.38 -0.50
CA ASN A 30 -15.51 -21.60 -0.03
C ASN A 30 -15.00 -21.44 1.42
N PRO A 31 -14.65 -22.54 2.13
CA PRO A 31 -14.27 -22.47 3.54
C PRO A 31 -13.13 -21.49 3.84
N SER A 32 -12.08 -21.43 3.01
CA SER A 32 -10.94 -20.53 3.20
C SER A 32 -11.32 -19.07 2.93
N GLN A 33 -12.11 -18.80 1.88
CA GLN A 33 -12.65 -17.47 1.61
C GLN A 33 -13.59 -17.01 2.72
N TYR A 34 -14.48 -17.91 3.19
CA TYR A 34 -15.38 -17.62 4.29
C TYR A 34 -14.62 -17.25 5.57
N ASP A 35 -13.58 -18.01 5.90
CA ASP A 35 -12.72 -17.72 7.05
C ASP A 35 -12.01 -16.35 6.90
N ALA A 36 -11.43 -16.07 5.74
CA ALA A 36 -10.79 -14.78 5.45
C ALA A 36 -11.76 -13.58 5.53
N VAL A 37 -13.03 -13.78 5.14
CA VAL A 37 -14.05 -12.71 5.12
C VAL A 37 -14.65 -12.47 6.50
N THR A 38 -14.87 -13.52 7.29
CA THR A 38 -15.58 -13.44 8.59
C THR A 38 -14.66 -13.16 9.77
N SER A 39 -13.39 -13.48 9.69
CA SER A 39 -12.37 -13.10 10.69
C SER A 39 -11.99 -11.65 10.50
N VAL A 40 -12.74 -10.72 11.10
CA VAL A 40 -12.58 -9.28 10.80
C VAL A 40 -11.55 -8.56 11.67
N SER A 41 -11.16 -9.13 12.81
CA SER A 41 -10.28 -8.48 13.79
C SER A 41 -8.84 -9.00 13.71
N GLY A 42 -7.89 -8.09 13.87
CA GLY A 42 -6.46 -8.40 13.86
C GLY A 42 -5.83 -8.43 12.46
N PRO A 43 -4.52 -8.68 12.39
CA PRO A 43 -3.78 -8.73 11.14
C PRO A 43 -4.03 -10.05 10.40
N HIS A 44 -4.16 -9.97 9.06
CA HIS A 44 -4.41 -11.12 8.20
C HIS A 44 -3.49 -11.09 6.98
N LEU A 45 -2.86 -12.20 6.70
CA LEU A 45 -2.19 -12.48 5.44
C LEU A 45 -2.99 -13.50 4.64
N ILE A 46 -3.44 -13.12 3.46
CA ILE A 46 -4.14 -14.00 2.54
C ILE A 46 -3.20 -14.34 1.38
N ILE A 47 -2.72 -15.58 1.36
CA ILE A 47 -1.90 -16.11 0.28
C ILE A 47 -2.85 -16.71 -0.76
N ALA A 48 -2.83 -16.16 -1.97
CA ALA A 48 -3.86 -16.48 -2.95
C ALA A 48 -3.31 -16.42 -4.38
N GLY A 49 -3.11 -17.57 -5.00
CA GLY A 49 -2.64 -17.69 -6.38
C GLY A 49 -3.58 -17.04 -7.41
N ALA A 50 -3.09 -16.93 -8.64
CA ALA A 50 -3.91 -16.43 -9.75
C ALA A 50 -5.17 -17.28 -9.93
N GLY A 51 -6.35 -16.65 -9.92
CA GLY A 51 -7.62 -17.35 -10.15
C GLY A 51 -8.25 -17.99 -8.91
N THR A 52 -7.68 -17.83 -7.69
CA THR A 52 -8.23 -18.36 -6.44
C THR A 52 -9.29 -17.46 -5.79
N GLY A 53 -9.55 -16.28 -6.37
CA GLY A 53 -10.58 -15.38 -5.87
C GLY A 53 -10.08 -14.31 -4.91
N LYS A 54 -8.81 -13.86 -4.98
CA LYS A 54 -8.28 -12.71 -4.21
C LYS A 54 -9.27 -11.55 -4.16
N THR A 55 -9.60 -11.01 -5.34
CA THR A 55 -10.52 -9.87 -5.48
C THR A 55 -11.91 -10.17 -4.89
N ARG A 56 -12.43 -11.39 -5.09
CA ARG A 56 -13.72 -11.81 -4.49
C ARG A 56 -13.65 -11.74 -2.98
N THR A 57 -12.61 -12.26 -2.37
CA THR A 57 -12.42 -12.24 -0.91
C THR A 57 -12.39 -10.81 -0.35
N ILE A 58 -11.66 -9.88 -1.01
CA ILE A 58 -11.62 -8.46 -0.61
C ILE A 58 -13.02 -7.84 -0.72
N VAL A 59 -13.72 -8.03 -1.83
CA VAL A 59 -15.06 -7.49 -2.09
C VAL A 59 -16.06 -7.96 -1.03
N TYR A 60 -16.08 -9.25 -0.72
CA TYR A 60 -16.96 -9.81 0.30
C TYR A 60 -16.58 -9.32 1.71
N ARG A 61 -15.29 -9.12 2.00
CA ARG A 61 -14.86 -8.57 3.29
C ARG A 61 -15.28 -7.11 3.45
N VAL A 62 -15.19 -6.28 2.40
CA VAL A 62 -15.73 -4.92 2.41
C VAL A 62 -17.22 -4.94 2.71
N ALA A 63 -18.00 -5.74 1.98
CA ALA A 63 -19.44 -5.89 2.20
C ALA A 63 -19.73 -6.34 3.64
N ARG A 64 -18.99 -7.34 4.15
CA ARG A 64 -19.14 -7.85 5.50
C ARG A 64 -18.91 -6.80 6.58
N LEU A 65 -17.88 -5.99 6.44
CA LEU A 65 -17.59 -4.90 7.38
C LEU A 65 -18.71 -3.86 7.38
N VAL A 66 -19.24 -3.51 6.22
CA VAL A 66 -20.36 -2.55 6.10
C VAL A 66 -21.64 -3.14 6.71
N GLU A 67 -21.93 -4.43 6.52
CA GLU A 67 -23.08 -5.10 7.16
C GLU A 67 -22.94 -5.19 8.68
N LEU A 68 -21.70 -5.31 9.20
CA LEU A 68 -21.40 -5.26 10.63
C LEU A 68 -21.53 -3.84 11.22
N GLY A 69 -21.92 -2.84 10.42
CA GLY A 69 -22.11 -1.46 10.87
C GLY A 69 -20.81 -0.62 10.90
N VAL A 70 -19.72 -1.11 10.32
CA VAL A 70 -18.52 -0.29 10.13
C VAL A 70 -18.84 0.80 9.13
N LYS A 71 -18.58 2.06 9.51
CA LYS A 71 -18.76 3.17 8.57
C LYS A 71 -17.80 3.01 7.40
N PRO A 72 -18.29 3.06 6.15
CA PRO A 72 -17.47 2.80 4.97
C PRO A 72 -16.21 3.69 4.86
N GLU A 73 -16.30 4.94 5.28
CA GLU A 73 -15.18 5.89 5.32
C GLU A 73 -14.05 5.49 6.27
N HIS A 74 -14.30 4.57 7.22
CA HIS A 74 -13.27 4.01 8.12
C HIS A 74 -12.59 2.76 7.55
N ILE A 75 -12.95 2.37 6.34
CA ILE A 75 -12.32 1.27 5.60
C ILE A 75 -11.42 1.88 4.52
N LEU A 76 -10.14 1.48 4.51
CA LEU A 76 -9.16 1.88 3.51
C LEU A 76 -8.79 0.67 2.64
N LEU A 77 -8.99 0.79 1.33
CA LEU A 77 -8.63 -0.21 0.34
C LEU A 77 -7.52 0.33 -0.57
N LEU A 78 -6.30 -0.19 -0.41
CA LEU A 78 -5.14 0.17 -1.21
C LEU A 78 -4.86 -0.90 -2.26
N THR A 79 -4.64 -0.48 -3.48
CA THR A 79 -4.39 -1.37 -4.62
C THR A 79 -3.26 -0.82 -5.49
N PHE A 80 -2.70 -1.67 -6.36
CA PHE A 80 -1.65 -1.25 -7.29
C PHE A 80 -2.16 -0.27 -8.35
N THR A 81 -3.42 -0.41 -8.82
CA THR A 81 -3.99 0.46 -9.84
C THR A 81 -5.32 1.09 -9.41
N ARG A 82 -5.55 2.33 -9.83
CA ARG A 82 -6.83 3.03 -9.63
C ARG A 82 -8.03 2.23 -10.13
N ARG A 83 -7.86 1.59 -11.30
CA ARG A 83 -8.91 0.78 -11.93
C ARG A 83 -9.29 -0.42 -11.07
N ALA A 84 -8.30 -1.11 -10.46
CA ALA A 84 -8.56 -2.23 -9.57
C ALA A 84 -9.38 -1.81 -8.36
N SER A 85 -9.00 -0.72 -7.68
CA SER A 85 -9.75 -0.19 -6.55
C SER A 85 -11.20 0.16 -6.93
N GLN A 86 -11.40 0.91 -8.00
CA GLN A 86 -12.74 1.28 -8.47
C GLN A 86 -13.61 0.07 -8.80
N GLU A 87 -13.04 -0.94 -9.47
CA GLU A 87 -13.77 -2.16 -9.83
C GLU A 87 -14.14 -2.98 -8.58
N MET A 88 -13.26 -3.07 -7.58
CA MET A 88 -13.58 -3.75 -6.32
C MET A 88 -14.72 -3.06 -5.57
N LEU A 89 -14.70 -1.73 -5.47
CA LEU A 89 -15.75 -0.97 -4.80
C LEU A 89 -17.07 -1.06 -5.56
N ARG A 90 -17.04 -1.01 -6.90
CA ARG A 90 -18.22 -1.23 -7.74
C ARG A 90 -18.82 -2.63 -7.50
N ARG A 91 -17.99 -3.66 -7.45
CA ARG A 91 -18.45 -5.04 -7.15
C ARG A 91 -19.03 -5.16 -5.75
N ALA A 92 -18.43 -4.52 -4.75
CA ALA A 92 -18.96 -4.49 -3.39
C ALA A 92 -20.34 -3.78 -3.33
N SER A 93 -20.52 -2.71 -4.10
CA SER A 93 -21.80 -2.01 -4.21
C SER A 93 -22.89 -2.84 -4.89
N ILE A 94 -22.53 -3.64 -5.89
CA ILE A 94 -23.48 -4.57 -6.54
C ILE A 94 -23.83 -5.71 -5.57
N LEU A 95 -22.86 -6.19 -4.79
CA LEU A 95 -23.05 -7.30 -3.88
C LEU A 95 -23.93 -6.94 -2.68
N LEU A 96 -23.75 -5.76 -2.12
CA LEU A 96 -24.47 -5.30 -0.94
C LEU A 96 -25.38 -4.10 -1.26
N ASP A 97 -24.80 -2.90 -1.35
CA ASP A 97 -25.48 -1.65 -1.68
C ASP A 97 -24.47 -0.50 -1.89
N HIS A 98 -25.00 0.68 -2.28
CA HIS A 98 -24.25 1.89 -2.58
C HIS A 98 -23.40 2.45 -1.41
N ARG A 99 -23.60 2.01 -0.17
CA ARG A 99 -22.75 2.40 0.96
C ARG A 99 -21.29 2.03 0.71
N CYS A 100 -21.05 0.91 0.02
CA CYS A 100 -19.70 0.45 -0.29
C CYS A 100 -18.90 1.44 -1.16
N GLU A 101 -19.56 2.32 -1.91
CA GLU A 101 -18.89 3.35 -2.73
C GLU A 101 -18.18 4.43 -1.89
N LYS A 102 -18.58 4.57 -0.62
CA LYS A 102 -17.98 5.52 0.32
C LYS A 102 -16.71 5.00 0.98
N VAL A 103 -16.33 3.76 0.71
CA VAL A 103 -15.06 3.20 1.18
C VAL A 103 -13.90 4.01 0.58
N SER A 104 -12.93 4.36 1.42
CA SER A 104 -11.72 5.06 0.96
C SER A 104 -10.87 4.11 0.13
N GLY A 105 -10.89 4.26 -1.19
CA GLY A 105 -10.17 3.37 -2.11
C GLY A 105 -9.26 4.11 -3.07
N GLY A 106 -8.12 3.49 -3.41
CA GLY A 106 -7.18 4.05 -4.37
C GLY A 106 -5.82 3.37 -4.39
N THR A 107 -4.86 4.02 -5.04
CA THR A 107 -3.45 3.61 -4.98
C THR A 107 -2.76 4.29 -3.80
N PHE A 108 -1.62 3.74 -3.37
CA PHE A 108 -0.77 4.38 -2.36
C PHE A 108 -0.45 5.84 -2.70
N HIS A 109 -0.11 6.14 -3.94
CA HIS A 109 0.19 7.50 -4.39
C HIS A 109 -1.04 8.43 -4.33
N SER A 110 -2.23 7.93 -4.70
CA SER A 110 -3.46 8.74 -4.60
C SER A 110 -3.85 9.01 -3.15
N PHE A 111 -3.66 8.04 -2.26
CA PHE A 111 -3.83 8.20 -0.83
C PHE A 111 -2.82 9.22 -0.26
N ALA A 112 -1.53 9.04 -0.55
CA ALA A 112 -0.48 9.95 -0.13
C ALA A 112 -0.74 11.40 -0.60
N ASN A 113 -1.08 11.58 -1.88
CA ASN A 113 -1.44 12.89 -2.41
C ASN A 113 -2.63 13.51 -1.67
N SER A 114 -3.69 12.74 -1.38
CA SER A 114 -4.86 13.24 -0.64
C SER A 114 -4.49 13.74 0.75
N VAL A 115 -3.67 12.98 1.49
CA VAL A 115 -3.19 13.38 2.82
C VAL A 115 -2.28 14.59 2.73
N LEU A 116 -1.31 14.61 1.80
CA LEU A 116 -0.37 15.70 1.65
C LEU A 116 -1.04 17.01 1.20
N ARG A 117 -2.11 16.96 0.39
CA ARG A 117 -2.90 18.15 0.05
C ARG A 117 -3.47 18.83 1.31
N LYS A 118 -3.75 18.08 2.36
CA LYS A 118 -4.28 18.61 3.63
C LYS A 118 -3.16 19.12 4.55
N TYR A 119 -2.01 18.42 4.59
CA TYR A 119 -1.00 18.62 5.63
C TYR A 119 0.39 19.07 5.13
N CYS A 120 0.59 19.34 3.83
CA CYS A 120 1.89 19.68 3.24
C CYS A 120 2.60 20.86 3.89
N THR A 121 1.85 21.83 4.45
CA THR A 121 2.41 23.00 5.13
C THR A 121 3.22 22.62 6.38
N LEU A 122 2.93 21.52 7.03
CA LEU A 122 3.71 20.99 8.14
C LEU A 122 5.09 20.46 7.73
N LEU A 123 5.27 20.19 6.43
CA LEU A 123 6.52 19.73 5.83
C LEU A 123 7.30 20.85 5.12
N GLY A 124 6.80 22.09 5.17
CA GLY A 124 7.42 23.25 4.54
C GLY A 124 7.06 23.44 3.05
N TYR A 125 6.00 22.78 2.57
CA TYR A 125 5.44 23.02 1.24
C TYR A 125 4.27 24.00 1.34
N GLU A 126 4.06 24.77 0.28
CA GLU A 126 2.86 25.61 0.17
C GLU A 126 1.65 24.78 -0.28
N ARG A 127 0.46 25.24 0.04
CA ARG A 127 -0.78 24.64 -0.47
C ARG A 127 -0.80 24.75 -2.00
N GLY A 128 -1.25 23.68 -2.65
CA GLY A 128 -1.34 23.67 -4.11
C GLY A 128 -0.05 23.26 -4.82
N PHE A 129 0.88 22.53 -4.14
CA PHE A 129 2.08 22.00 -4.79
C PHE A 129 1.73 21.27 -6.09
N SER A 130 2.60 21.34 -7.10
CA SER A 130 2.45 20.59 -8.35
C SER A 130 3.16 19.25 -8.29
N ILE A 131 2.63 18.29 -9.04
CA ILE A 131 3.25 16.96 -9.15
C ILE A 131 3.94 16.89 -10.50
N LEU A 132 5.24 16.60 -10.48
CA LEU A 132 6.02 16.31 -11.67
C LEU A 132 5.73 14.87 -12.11
N ASP A 133 5.50 14.71 -13.40
CA ASP A 133 5.54 13.38 -14.00
C ASP A 133 7.00 12.94 -14.25
N GLN A 134 7.17 11.74 -14.80
CA GLN A 134 8.50 11.19 -15.07
C GLN A 134 9.29 12.08 -16.04
N SER A 135 8.66 12.56 -17.11
CA SER A 135 9.31 13.38 -18.12
C SER A 135 9.76 14.73 -17.54
N ASP A 136 8.88 15.36 -16.74
CA ASP A 136 9.20 16.63 -16.06
C ASP A 136 10.38 16.43 -15.06
N SER A 137 10.37 15.33 -14.31
CA SER A 137 11.42 14.98 -13.36
C SER A 137 12.77 14.79 -14.06
N GLU A 138 12.78 14.07 -15.18
CA GLU A 138 13.95 13.86 -16.02
C GLU A 138 14.48 15.19 -16.59
N ASP A 139 13.59 16.08 -17.01
CA ASP A 139 13.97 17.38 -17.58
C ASP A 139 14.59 18.30 -16.52
N VAL A 140 14.08 18.29 -15.29
CA VAL A 140 14.71 19.00 -14.16
C VAL A 140 16.11 18.43 -13.87
N MET A 141 16.27 17.11 -13.85
CA MET A 141 17.59 16.48 -13.68
C MET A 141 18.55 16.84 -14.81
N ASN A 142 18.06 16.93 -16.05
CA ASN A 142 18.86 17.36 -17.19
C ASN A 142 19.28 18.84 -17.09
N LEU A 143 18.37 19.71 -16.65
CA LEU A 143 18.67 21.11 -16.38
C LEU A 143 19.83 21.26 -15.37
N ILE A 144 19.78 20.49 -14.27
CA ILE A 144 20.81 20.50 -13.24
C ILE A 144 22.13 19.95 -13.78
N ARG A 145 22.09 18.84 -14.53
CA ARG A 145 23.24 18.24 -15.18
C ARG A 145 23.97 19.25 -16.09
N THR A 146 23.21 20.00 -16.88
CA THR A 146 23.75 21.04 -17.77
C THR A 146 24.34 22.23 -16.98
N ARG A 147 23.68 22.66 -15.91
CA ARG A 147 24.23 23.71 -15.01
C ARG A 147 25.56 23.32 -14.38
N LEU A 148 25.72 22.06 -14.03
CA LEU A 148 26.96 21.50 -13.48
C LEU A 148 28.01 21.16 -14.55
N LYS A 149 27.71 21.38 -15.84
CA LYS A 149 28.59 21.06 -16.99
C LYS A 149 28.99 19.58 -17.03
N LEU A 150 28.07 18.67 -16.65
CA LEU A 150 28.28 17.24 -16.64
C LEU A 150 27.86 16.56 -17.96
N ASP A 151 27.31 17.31 -18.91
CA ASP A 151 26.81 16.86 -20.22
C ASP A 151 27.87 17.03 -21.33
N THR A 152 29.12 17.25 -21.00
CA THR A 152 30.20 17.44 -21.99
C THR A 152 30.57 16.12 -22.67
N LYS A 153 31.00 16.18 -23.95
CA LYS A 153 31.40 15.01 -24.74
C LYS A 153 32.57 14.23 -24.15
N GLU A 154 33.38 14.89 -23.36
CA GLU A 154 34.56 14.30 -22.71
C GLU A 154 34.22 13.42 -21.51
N ARG A 155 33.05 13.64 -20.92
CA ARG A 155 32.59 12.93 -19.72
C ARG A 155 31.40 12.06 -20.07
N ARG A 156 31.54 10.74 -19.96
CA ARG A 156 30.44 9.78 -20.11
C ARG A 156 29.52 9.77 -18.88
N PHE A 157 28.98 10.94 -18.52
CA PHE A 157 28.06 11.05 -17.41
C PHE A 157 26.67 10.50 -17.79
N PRO A 158 25.91 9.87 -16.85
CA PRO A 158 24.60 9.27 -17.14
C PRO A 158 23.61 10.28 -17.74
N ARG A 159 22.74 9.76 -18.59
CA ARG A 159 21.63 10.54 -19.15
C ARG A 159 20.55 10.78 -18.10
N LYS A 160 19.62 11.70 -18.37
CA LYS A 160 18.54 12.10 -17.48
C LYS A 160 17.67 10.91 -17.02
N GLU A 161 17.38 9.98 -17.95
CA GLU A 161 16.58 8.80 -17.69
C GLU A 161 17.30 7.89 -16.66
N THR A 162 18.59 7.63 -16.86
CA THR A 162 19.39 6.82 -15.95
C THR A 162 19.54 7.46 -14.57
N LEU A 163 19.70 8.79 -14.51
CA LEU A 163 19.77 9.53 -13.25
C LEU A 163 18.45 9.44 -12.49
N HIS A 164 17.32 9.61 -13.20
CA HIS A 164 15.99 9.48 -12.61
C HIS A 164 15.77 8.06 -12.08
N ASP A 165 16.09 7.03 -12.86
CA ASP A 165 15.92 5.63 -12.44
C ASP A 165 16.77 5.30 -11.22
N LEU A 166 18.04 5.74 -11.18
CA LEU A 166 18.93 5.55 -10.01
C LEU A 166 18.40 6.26 -8.77
N TYR A 167 17.92 7.50 -8.91
CA TYR A 167 17.33 8.26 -7.82
C TYR A 167 16.06 7.58 -7.30
N SER A 168 15.11 7.28 -8.17
CA SER A 168 13.84 6.64 -7.84
C SER A 168 14.07 5.27 -7.18
N ARG A 169 14.98 4.47 -7.73
CA ARG A 169 15.34 3.18 -7.16
C ARG A 169 15.93 3.33 -5.75
N SER A 170 16.83 4.29 -5.55
CA SER A 170 17.41 4.58 -4.23
C SER A 170 16.32 4.90 -3.19
N ILE A 171 15.34 5.70 -3.56
CA ILE A 171 14.20 6.06 -2.69
C ILE A 171 13.31 4.84 -2.41
N ASN A 172 12.86 4.14 -3.46
CA ASN A 172 11.86 3.07 -3.33
C ASN A 172 12.40 1.79 -2.67
N THR A 173 13.70 1.52 -2.81
CA THR A 173 14.36 0.37 -2.14
C THR A 173 14.97 0.74 -0.78
N VAL A 174 15.02 2.03 -0.45
CA VAL A 174 15.74 2.56 0.73
C VAL A 174 17.19 2.07 0.74
N THR A 175 17.86 2.18 -0.43
CA THR A 175 19.22 1.68 -0.64
C THR A 175 20.12 2.84 -1.07
N ALA A 176 21.33 2.90 -0.52
CA ALA A 176 22.29 3.94 -0.90
C ALA A 176 22.65 3.84 -2.39
N VAL A 177 22.78 4.99 -3.06
CA VAL A 177 23.15 5.07 -4.47
C VAL A 177 24.45 4.31 -4.76
N THR A 178 25.44 4.40 -3.88
CA THR A 178 26.71 3.68 -3.97
C THR A 178 26.52 2.16 -4.07
N ALA A 179 25.60 1.60 -3.27
CA ALA A 179 25.31 0.16 -3.30
C ALA A 179 24.63 -0.27 -4.61
N ILE A 180 23.71 0.56 -5.13
CA ILE A 180 23.06 0.31 -6.42
C ILE A 180 24.07 0.39 -7.56
N LEU A 181 24.98 1.38 -7.53
CA LEU A 181 26.03 1.52 -8.53
C LEU A 181 26.99 0.33 -8.49
N ALA A 182 27.40 -0.11 -7.31
CA ALA A 182 28.31 -1.24 -7.18
C ALA A 182 27.71 -2.55 -7.74
N ALA A 183 26.39 -2.75 -7.55
CA ALA A 183 25.71 -3.95 -8.00
C ALA A 183 25.43 -3.95 -9.52
N ASP A 184 24.88 -2.84 -10.05
CA ASP A 184 24.27 -2.84 -11.37
C ASP A 184 24.96 -1.92 -12.39
N TYR A 185 25.72 -0.92 -11.89
CA TYR A 185 26.36 0.10 -12.74
C TYR A 185 27.80 0.38 -12.31
N PRO A 186 28.67 -0.63 -12.16
CA PRO A 186 30.03 -0.46 -11.61
C PRO A 186 30.88 0.55 -12.39
N HIS A 187 30.60 0.74 -13.67
CA HIS A 187 31.28 1.72 -14.52
C HIS A 187 30.93 3.20 -14.19
N TYR A 188 29.94 3.45 -13.35
CA TYR A 188 29.58 4.78 -12.87
C TYR A 188 30.04 5.07 -11.43
N LEU A 189 30.70 4.14 -10.76
CA LEU A 189 31.11 4.33 -9.35
C LEU A 189 31.96 5.59 -9.14
N GLU A 190 32.88 5.89 -10.06
CA GLU A 190 33.72 7.09 -9.98
C GLU A 190 32.94 8.40 -10.12
N LEU A 191 31.70 8.34 -10.62
CA LEU A 191 30.82 9.48 -10.83
C LEU A 191 29.80 9.68 -9.70
N GLU A 192 29.82 8.81 -8.67
CA GLU A 192 28.85 8.81 -7.57
C GLU A 192 28.74 10.17 -6.88
N GLY A 193 29.89 10.83 -6.61
CA GLY A 193 29.91 12.13 -5.94
C GLY A 193 29.23 13.24 -6.76
N ASP A 194 29.35 13.21 -8.10
CA ASP A 194 28.65 14.18 -8.97
C ASP A 194 27.16 13.84 -9.10
N MET A 195 26.78 12.54 -9.13
CA MET A 195 25.37 12.14 -9.12
C MET A 195 24.66 12.56 -7.83
N THR A 196 25.33 12.36 -6.68
CA THR A 196 24.79 12.81 -5.38
C THR A 196 24.57 14.32 -5.35
N LYS A 197 25.46 15.13 -5.97
CA LYS A 197 25.23 16.58 -6.13
C LYS A 197 24.00 16.87 -7.00
N VAL A 198 23.83 16.14 -8.12
CA VAL A 198 22.65 16.29 -8.97
C VAL A 198 21.38 15.98 -8.17
N PHE A 199 21.35 14.91 -7.39
CA PHE A 199 20.20 14.52 -6.57
C PHE A 199 19.90 15.53 -5.45
N ALA A 200 20.94 16.07 -4.80
CA ALA A 200 20.76 17.11 -3.79
C ALA A 200 20.12 18.38 -4.39
N LEU A 201 20.65 18.85 -5.52
CA LEU A 201 20.11 20.02 -6.23
C LEU A 201 18.71 19.76 -6.81
N TYR A 202 18.40 18.52 -7.20
CA TYR A 202 17.05 18.12 -7.63
C TYR A 202 16.04 18.24 -6.50
N ILE A 203 16.39 17.79 -5.30
CA ILE A 203 15.56 17.96 -4.10
C ILE A 203 15.36 19.44 -3.76
N GLU A 204 16.44 20.24 -3.80
CA GLU A 204 16.37 21.67 -3.55
C GLU A 204 15.49 22.39 -4.59
N TYR A 205 15.66 22.05 -5.87
CA TYR A 205 14.85 22.62 -6.95
C TYR A 205 13.36 22.34 -6.74
N LYS A 206 12.98 21.08 -6.46
CA LYS A 206 11.60 20.72 -6.19
C LYS A 206 11.02 21.53 -5.02
N ARG A 207 11.76 21.65 -3.93
CA ARG A 207 11.33 22.42 -2.75
C ARG A 207 11.16 23.90 -3.05
N ALA A 208 12.14 24.51 -3.74
CA ALA A 208 12.13 25.94 -4.08
C ALA A 208 10.96 26.32 -5.00
N HIS A 209 10.49 25.37 -5.82
CA HIS A 209 9.40 25.60 -6.77
C HIS A 209 8.06 24.98 -6.33
N ASN A 210 7.96 24.53 -5.09
CA ASN A 210 6.78 23.87 -4.53
C ASN A 210 6.29 22.67 -5.36
N LEU A 211 7.24 21.79 -5.72
CA LEU A 211 7.03 20.61 -6.55
C LEU A 211 7.27 19.33 -5.76
N MET A 212 6.53 18.29 -6.08
CA MET A 212 6.78 16.91 -5.66
C MET A 212 6.74 16.00 -6.89
N ASP A 213 7.60 15.00 -6.95
CA ASP A 213 7.44 13.88 -7.88
C ASP A 213 6.64 12.72 -7.23
N TYR A 214 6.47 11.61 -7.94
CA TYR A 214 5.75 10.46 -7.40
C TYR A 214 6.45 9.83 -6.20
N ASP A 215 7.78 9.79 -6.18
CA ASP A 215 8.55 9.24 -5.05
C ASP A 215 8.41 10.13 -3.82
N ASP A 216 8.37 11.47 -4.01
CA ASP A 216 8.15 12.42 -2.94
C ASP A 216 6.79 12.23 -2.25
N LEU A 217 5.76 11.80 -2.97
CA LEU A 217 4.44 11.56 -2.36
C LEU A 217 4.52 10.51 -1.26
N LEU A 218 5.20 9.39 -1.51
CA LEU A 218 5.35 8.32 -0.51
C LEU A 218 6.33 8.74 0.59
N LEU A 219 7.46 9.31 0.20
CA LEU A 219 8.51 9.73 1.13
C LEU A 219 8.01 10.82 2.09
N ASN A 220 7.32 11.85 1.58
CA ASN A 220 6.78 12.93 2.41
C ASN A 220 5.60 12.47 3.26
N LEU A 221 4.80 11.49 2.84
CA LEU A 221 3.79 10.90 3.71
C LEU A 221 4.41 10.19 4.91
N ILE A 222 5.47 9.40 4.69
CA ILE A 222 6.21 8.75 5.78
C ILE A 222 6.85 9.79 6.70
N ARG A 223 7.46 10.82 6.10
CA ARG A 223 8.04 11.93 6.86
C ARG A 223 6.98 12.63 7.72
N LEU A 224 5.78 12.89 7.18
CA LEU A 224 4.64 13.43 7.92
C LEU A 224 4.29 12.53 9.13
N PHE A 225 4.21 11.21 8.92
CA PHE A 225 3.90 10.27 9.99
C PHE A 225 4.98 10.22 11.08
N ARG A 226 6.25 10.36 10.71
CA ARG A 226 7.37 10.35 11.66
C ARG A 226 7.49 11.67 12.44
N GLU A 227 7.30 12.82 11.78
CA GLU A 227 7.46 14.14 12.37
C GLU A 227 6.21 14.65 13.06
N GLN A 228 5.00 14.18 12.68
CA GLN A 228 3.71 14.67 13.16
C GLN A 228 2.87 13.53 13.78
N GLU A 229 3.21 13.17 15.02
CA GLU A 229 2.54 12.07 15.72
C GLU A 229 1.03 12.24 15.82
N ALA A 230 0.55 13.46 16.05
CA ALA A 230 -0.88 13.76 16.14
C ALA A 230 -1.62 13.42 14.82
N ILE A 231 -1.02 13.73 13.67
CA ILE A 231 -1.62 13.42 12.35
C ILE A 231 -1.59 11.92 12.09
N ARG A 232 -0.47 11.25 12.43
CA ARG A 232 -0.39 9.78 12.35
C ARG A 232 -1.48 9.13 13.18
N ALA A 233 -1.64 9.54 14.45
CA ALA A 233 -2.66 9.00 15.35
C ALA A 233 -4.08 9.31 14.87
N GLU A 234 -4.34 10.52 14.34
CA GLU A 234 -5.63 10.88 13.74
C GLU A 234 -6.00 9.92 12.61
N LEU A 235 -5.10 9.69 11.65
CA LEU A 235 -5.35 8.83 10.50
C LEU A 235 -5.44 7.35 10.88
N ALA A 236 -4.57 6.87 11.79
CA ALA A 236 -4.62 5.50 12.29
C ALA A 236 -5.90 5.22 13.11
N THR A 237 -6.46 6.23 13.81
CA THR A 237 -7.76 6.13 14.50
C THR A 237 -8.92 6.15 13.50
N TYR A 238 -8.81 6.96 12.46
CA TYR A 238 -9.86 7.11 11.45
C TYR A 238 -10.03 5.85 10.60
N TYR A 239 -8.93 5.28 10.09
CA TYR A 239 -8.96 4.05 9.29
C TYR A 239 -8.91 2.82 10.19
N LYS A 240 -10.09 2.27 10.50
CA LYS A 240 -10.23 1.12 11.41
C LYS A 240 -9.88 -0.21 10.75
N TYR A 241 -10.03 -0.29 9.44
CA TYR A 241 -9.76 -1.48 8.64
C TYR A 241 -8.97 -1.09 7.41
N ILE A 242 -7.83 -1.72 7.21
CA ILE A 242 -6.93 -1.47 6.10
C ILE A 242 -6.83 -2.76 5.30
N MET A 243 -7.10 -2.69 4.01
CA MET A 243 -6.94 -3.81 3.09
C MET A 243 -5.99 -3.42 1.97
N VAL A 244 -5.03 -4.28 1.67
CA VAL A 244 -4.04 -4.07 0.61
C VAL A 244 -4.07 -5.26 -0.35
N ASP A 245 -4.31 -5.00 -1.62
CA ASP A 245 -4.25 -5.98 -2.69
C ASP A 245 -2.87 -5.98 -3.37
N GLU A 246 -2.48 -7.13 -3.92
CA GLU A 246 -1.19 -7.36 -4.58
C GLU A 246 0.02 -6.93 -3.71
N TYR A 247 0.01 -7.37 -2.44
CA TYR A 247 0.98 -6.91 -1.46
C TYR A 247 2.43 -7.31 -1.79
N GLN A 248 2.65 -8.39 -2.56
CA GLN A 248 3.96 -8.80 -3.07
C GLN A 248 4.61 -7.74 -4.00
N ASP A 249 3.80 -6.85 -4.58
CA ASP A 249 4.28 -5.79 -5.48
C ASP A 249 4.52 -4.46 -4.77
N THR A 250 4.40 -4.45 -3.44
CA THR A 250 4.68 -3.24 -2.64
C THR A 250 6.18 -3.06 -2.39
N ASN A 251 6.61 -1.79 -2.35
CA ASN A 251 7.95 -1.41 -1.92
C ASN A 251 8.01 -1.16 -0.40
N LYS A 252 9.22 -0.90 0.12
CA LYS A 252 9.43 -0.65 1.57
C LYS A 252 8.64 0.56 2.09
N LEU A 253 8.52 1.63 1.30
CA LEU A 253 7.78 2.83 1.71
C LEU A 253 6.29 2.54 1.86
N GLN A 254 5.72 1.76 0.95
CA GLN A 254 4.31 1.37 0.99
C GLN A 254 4.00 0.47 2.19
N SER A 255 4.88 -0.49 2.48
CA SER A 255 4.77 -1.34 3.68
C SER A 255 4.84 -0.50 4.97
N GLU A 256 5.75 0.48 5.03
CA GLU A 256 5.87 1.38 6.18
C GLU A 256 4.63 2.26 6.38
N ILE A 257 4.01 2.74 5.29
CA ILE A 257 2.74 3.49 5.35
C ILE A 257 1.64 2.61 5.97
N VAL A 258 1.53 1.35 5.55
CA VAL A 258 0.56 0.39 6.12
C VAL A 258 0.83 0.17 7.62
N ALA A 259 2.10 0.00 8.00
CA ALA A 259 2.50 -0.18 9.39
C ALA A 259 2.09 1.02 10.25
N HIS A 260 2.36 2.25 9.80
CA HIS A 260 1.95 3.46 10.52
C HIS A 260 0.43 3.58 10.70
N LEU A 261 -0.35 3.27 9.67
CA LEU A 261 -1.80 3.32 9.73
C LEU A 261 -2.40 2.21 10.61
N GLY A 262 -1.76 1.05 10.65
CA GLY A 262 -2.20 -0.12 11.43
C GLY A 262 -1.93 -0.05 12.93
N THR A 263 -1.26 0.98 13.44
CA THR A 263 -0.74 1.03 14.82
C THR A 263 -1.80 1.01 15.92
N ILE A 264 -3.03 1.46 15.66
CA ILE A 264 -4.08 1.58 16.68
C ILE A 264 -5.05 0.41 16.68
N HIS A 265 -5.57 0.04 15.52
CA HIS A 265 -6.62 -0.99 15.43
C HIS A 265 -6.09 -2.37 15.07
N HIS A 266 -4.88 -2.46 14.53
CA HIS A 266 -4.22 -3.69 14.05
C HIS A 266 -5.05 -4.50 13.03
N ASN A 267 -6.15 -3.96 12.50
CA ASN A 267 -7.00 -4.62 11.52
C ASN A 267 -6.46 -4.39 10.10
N VAL A 268 -5.32 -4.99 9.83
CA VAL A 268 -4.64 -4.93 8.52
C VAL A 268 -4.79 -6.28 7.83
N MET A 269 -5.40 -6.29 6.66
CA MET A 269 -5.45 -7.46 5.79
C MET A 269 -4.64 -7.19 4.52
N VAL A 270 -3.65 -8.02 4.28
CA VAL A 270 -2.90 -8.00 3.03
C VAL A 270 -3.21 -9.25 2.22
N VAL A 271 -3.34 -9.07 0.91
CA VAL A 271 -3.65 -10.16 -0.02
C VAL A 271 -2.58 -10.16 -1.10
N GLY A 272 -2.02 -11.31 -1.41
CA GLY A 272 -0.99 -11.41 -2.43
C GLY A 272 -0.62 -12.85 -2.78
N ASP A 273 0.34 -12.94 -3.68
CA ASP A 273 0.93 -14.19 -4.15
C ASP A 273 2.42 -13.95 -4.36
N ASP A 274 3.24 -14.57 -3.54
CA ASP A 274 4.70 -14.47 -3.63
C ASP A 274 5.22 -14.91 -5.00
N SER A 275 4.60 -15.94 -5.59
CA SER A 275 4.94 -16.43 -6.93
C SER A 275 4.64 -15.45 -8.07
N GLN A 276 3.89 -14.39 -7.82
CA GLN A 276 3.56 -13.34 -8.79
C GLN A 276 4.37 -12.05 -8.61
N SER A 277 5.40 -12.04 -7.76
CA SER A 277 6.25 -10.86 -7.54
C SER A 277 7.16 -10.60 -8.73
N ILE A 278 6.73 -9.74 -9.66
CA ILE A 278 7.48 -9.42 -10.89
C ILE A 278 7.89 -7.95 -11.01
N TYR A 279 7.65 -7.14 -9.99
CA TYR A 279 7.92 -5.69 -9.99
C TYR A 279 9.15 -5.29 -9.17
N SER A 280 10.10 -6.21 -8.94
CA SER A 280 11.36 -5.92 -8.24
C SER A 280 12.15 -4.77 -8.87
N PHE A 281 12.09 -4.64 -10.21
CA PHE A 281 12.72 -3.54 -10.96
C PHE A 281 12.12 -2.14 -10.63
N ARG A 282 10.92 -2.09 -10.02
CA ARG A 282 10.28 -0.88 -9.48
C ARG A 282 10.48 -0.71 -7.97
N GLY A 283 11.39 -1.47 -7.38
CA GLY A 283 11.64 -1.44 -5.94
C GLY A 283 10.67 -2.26 -5.09
N ALA A 284 9.77 -3.04 -5.71
CA ALA A 284 8.96 -4.01 -4.98
C ALA A 284 9.86 -5.05 -4.30
N THR A 285 9.44 -5.51 -3.14
CA THR A 285 10.16 -6.54 -2.41
C THR A 285 9.22 -7.63 -1.90
N ILE A 286 9.49 -8.86 -2.31
CA ILE A 286 8.76 -10.04 -1.85
C ILE A 286 8.84 -10.20 -0.32
N ARG A 287 9.88 -9.64 0.32
CA ARG A 287 10.02 -9.65 1.78
C ARG A 287 8.84 -9.03 2.49
N ASN A 288 8.17 -8.04 1.92
CA ASN A 288 6.99 -7.44 2.52
C ASN A 288 5.87 -8.46 2.79
N ILE A 289 5.64 -9.41 1.89
CA ILE A 289 4.63 -10.45 2.08
C ILE A 289 5.15 -11.60 2.94
N LEU A 290 6.41 -12.02 2.75
CA LEU A 290 7.00 -13.13 3.49
C LEU A 290 7.18 -12.80 4.97
N ASP A 291 7.65 -11.58 5.29
CA ASP A 291 7.95 -11.14 6.65
C ASP A 291 6.71 -10.55 7.35
N PHE A 292 5.55 -10.47 6.68
CA PHE A 292 4.33 -9.88 7.26
C PHE A 292 3.87 -10.57 8.54
N PRO A 293 3.85 -11.92 8.66
CA PRO A 293 3.47 -12.58 9.90
C PRO A 293 4.39 -12.27 11.08
N ASP A 294 5.68 -12.03 10.81
CA ASP A 294 6.66 -11.69 11.85
C ASP A 294 6.56 -10.22 12.29
N GLN A 295 6.10 -9.34 11.40
CA GLN A 295 5.89 -7.92 11.69
C GLN A 295 4.62 -7.64 12.49
N TYR A 296 3.63 -8.52 12.40
CA TYR A 296 2.31 -8.34 13.02
C TYR A 296 1.98 -9.50 13.95
N GLU A 297 2.15 -9.28 15.24
CA GLU A 297 1.83 -10.29 16.28
C GLU A 297 0.38 -10.76 16.17
N GLY A 298 0.18 -12.07 16.24
CA GLY A 298 -1.14 -12.69 16.11
C GLY A 298 -1.67 -12.70 14.68
N CYS A 299 -0.80 -12.52 13.67
CA CYS A 299 -1.20 -12.56 12.26
C CYS A 299 -1.84 -13.91 11.90
N LYS A 300 -3.06 -13.85 11.36
CA LYS A 300 -3.75 -15.00 10.82
C LYS A 300 -3.40 -15.19 9.35
N VAL A 301 -2.78 -16.32 9.01
CA VAL A 301 -2.46 -16.68 7.63
C VAL A 301 -3.55 -17.59 7.06
N VAL A 302 -4.15 -17.17 5.95
CA VAL A 302 -5.17 -17.97 5.22
C VAL A 302 -4.69 -18.20 3.79
N LYS A 303 -4.72 -19.48 3.36
CA LYS A 303 -4.36 -19.87 1.99
C LYS A 303 -5.61 -20.13 1.17
N LEU A 304 -5.74 -19.46 0.01
CA LEU A 304 -6.79 -19.73 -0.97
C LEU A 304 -6.24 -20.67 -2.05
N GLU A 305 -6.60 -21.94 -1.97
CA GLU A 305 -6.03 -23.00 -2.82
C GLU A 305 -6.92 -23.38 -4.00
N GLU A 306 -8.25 -23.17 -3.89
CA GLU A 306 -9.19 -23.51 -4.94
C GLU A 306 -9.08 -22.53 -6.11
N ASN A 307 -8.80 -23.04 -7.32
CA ASN A 307 -8.66 -22.23 -8.53
C ASN A 307 -9.93 -22.29 -9.39
N TYR A 308 -10.50 -21.13 -9.70
CA TYR A 308 -11.73 -20.98 -10.50
C TYR A 308 -11.50 -20.48 -11.92
N ARG A 309 -10.23 -20.23 -12.28
CA ARG A 309 -9.86 -19.61 -13.57
C ARG A 309 -9.29 -20.62 -14.56
N SER A 310 -8.44 -21.53 -14.08
CA SER A 310 -7.60 -22.37 -14.92
C SER A 310 -7.96 -23.86 -14.76
N THR A 311 -7.80 -24.62 -15.83
CA THR A 311 -7.93 -26.08 -15.77
C THR A 311 -6.74 -26.71 -15.06
N GLN A 312 -6.93 -27.95 -14.57
CA GLN A 312 -5.88 -28.67 -13.84
C GLN A 312 -4.60 -28.86 -14.68
N ALA A 313 -4.71 -29.01 -15.99
CA ALA A 313 -3.56 -29.13 -16.89
C ALA A 313 -2.68 -27.87 -16.89
N ILE A 314 -3.31 -26.68 -16.91
CA ILE A 314 -2.59 -25.40 -16.81
C ILE A 314 -1.92 -25.24 -15.45
N LEU A 315 -2.63 -25.58 -14.37
CA LEU A 315 -2.09 -25.54 -13.01
C LEU A 315 -0.89 -26.46 -12.82
N ASN A 316 -0.95 -27.66 -13.40
CA ASN A 316 0.17 -28.61 -13.32
C ASN A 316 1.43 -28.04 -13.98
N VAL A 317 1.31 -27.40 -15.15
CA VAL A 317 2.43 -26.76 -15.83
C VAL A 317 2.97 -25.58 -15.00
N ALA A 318 2.09 -24.72 -14.48
CA ALA A 318 2.50 -23.60 -13.64
C ALA A 318 3.24 -24.08 -12.37
N ASN A 319 2.71 -25.09 -11.70
CA ASN A 319 3.34 -25.67 -10.51
C ASN A 319 4.69 -26.31 -10.82
N GLU A 320 4.85 -26.94 -11.99
CA GLU A 320 6.14 -27.51 -12.39
C GLU A 320 7.19 -26.44 -12.64
N ILE A 321 6.80 -25.33 -13.27
CA ILE A 321 7.70 -24.17 -13.44
C ILE A 321 8.11 -23.61 -12.07
N LEU A 322 7.18 -23.45 -11.14
CA LEU A 322 7.46 -22.90 -9.80
C LEU A 322 8.41 -23.78 -8.98
N LYS A 323 8.41 -25.10 -9.16
CA LYS A 323 9.38 -26.00 -8.48
C LYS A 323 10.84 -25.70 -8.86
N HIS A 324 11.05 -25.11 -10.03
CA HIS A 324 12.38 -24.73 -10.53
C HIS A 324 12.68 -23.25 -10.36
N ALA A 325 11.75 -22.47 -9.79
CA ALA A 325 12.00 -21.07 -9.46
C ALA A 325 13.01 -21.00 -8.32
N ILE A 326 14.03 -20.17 -8.49
CA ILE A 326 15.01 -19.85 -7.46
C ILE A 326 14.37 -18.75 -6.59
N GLU A 327 14.26 -19.01 -5.30
CA GLU A 327 13.79 -18.02 -4.32
C GLU A 327 14.76 -16.85 -4.15
#